data_f2a8982a37f8e73538b8a6508d4c3955
#
_entry.id   f2a8982a37f8e73538b8a6508d4c3955
#
_cell.length_a   1.000
_cell.length_b   1.000
_cell.length_c   1.000
_cell.angle_alpha   90.00
_cell.angle_beta   90.00
_cell.angle_gamma   90.00
#
_symmetry.space_group_name_H-M   'P 1'
#
loop_
_entity.id
_entity.type
_entity.pdbx_description
1 polymer ?
#
loop_
_entity_poly.entity_id
_entity_poly.type
_entity_poly.pdbx_seq_one_letter_code
_entity_poly.pdbx_strand_id
1 'polypeptide(L)'
;VSDDILGKTVDGLGRPIDGSEIENGFEQKVEAAPPDPLSREIISEILPLGVKAVDGLITVGKGQRIGIFAGSGVGKSTLLGMFARNTKADINVIALIGERGREVREFIERDLGEEGMKRSVVVVATSDNPALIRNKAAKTATAIAEYFRDQGKDVLLMMDSLTRFSMAQREIGLASGEPPVTRGYPPSVYSEMPKLLERAGMSDKGSITGLYTVLVDGDDFNEPITDTARSILAVSYTHLRAHETR
;
A
#
# COMPACT_ATOMS: atom_id res chain seq x y z
N VAL A 1 -10.86 -15.27 -0.30
CA VAL A 1 -9.95 -14.92 -1.41
C VAL A 1 -9.92 -16.09 -2.40
N SER A 2 -9.79 -15.80 -3.67
CA SER A 2 -9.50 -16.75 -4.76
C SER A 2 -8.86 -15.97 -5.90
N ASP A 3 -8.38 -16.66 -6.94
CA ASP A 3 -7.82 -15.97 -8.13
C ASP A 3 -8.86 -15.10 -8.85
N ASP A 4 -10.15 -15.42 -8.66
CA ASP A 4 -11.27 -14.66 -9.20
C ASP A 4 -11.40 -13.23 -8.63
N ILE A 5 -10.62 -12.85 -7.61
CA ILE A 5 -10.54 -11.48 -7.10
C ILE A 5 -9.78 -10.53 -8.05
N LEU A 6 -9.00 -11.07 -9.00
CA LEU A 6 -8.30 -10.25 -10.00
C LEU A 6 -9.28 -9.46 -10.87
N GLY A 7 -8.96 -8.24 -11.14
CA GLY A 7 -9.80 -7.31 -11.88
C GLY A 7 -10.94 -6.71 -11.08
N LYS A 8 -11.05 -6.98 -9.76
CA LYS A 8 -12.16 -6.53 -8.93
C LYS A 8 -11.78 -5.41 -8.00
N THR A 9 -12.79 -4.63 -7.63
CA THR A 9 -12.70 -3.59 -6.59
C THR A 9 -13.48 -4.08 -5.37
N VAL A 10 -12.81 -4.12 -4.22
CA VAL A 10 -13.37 -4.60 -2.95
C VAL A 10 -13.33 -3.53 -1.87
N ASP A 11 -14.19 -3.66 -0.88
CA ASP A 11 -14.17 -2.81 0.32
C ASP A 11 -13.03 -3.19 1.29
N GLY A 12 -12.91 -2.46 2.40
CA GLY A 12 -11.92 -2.72 3.45
C GLY A 12 -12.05 -4.07 4.15
N LEU A 13 -13.13 -4.81 3.91
CA LEU A 13 -13.37 -6.17 4.42
C LEU A 13 -13.22 -7.25 3.34
N GLY A 14 -12.81 -6.86 2.12
CA GLY A 14 -12.61 -7.78 0.99
C GLY A 14 -13.89 -8.17 0.25
N ARG A 15 -14.98 -7.43 0.40
CA ARG A 15 -16.24 -7.66 -0.31
C ARG A 15 -16.26 -6.85 -1.61
N PRO A 16 -16.62 -7.46 -2.77
CA PRO A 16 -16.74 -6.71 -4.02
C PRO A 16 -17.74 -5.54 -3.89
N ILE A 17 -17.37 -4.40 -4.45
CA ILE A 17 -18.20 -3.17 -4.49
C ILE A 17 -18.49 -2.71 -5.91
N ASP A 18 -17.99 -3.43 -6.90
CA ASP A 18 -18.17 -3.19 -8.33
C ASP A 18 -19.34 -4.00 -8.94
N GLY A 19 -20.14 -4.65 -8.10
CA GLY A 19 -21.26 -5.50 -8.51
C GLY A 19 -20.87 -6.93 -8.93
N SER A 20 -19.57 -7.27 -8.83
CA SER A 20 -19.10 -8.63 -9.11
C SER A 20 -19.27 -9.54 -7.89
N GLU A 21 -19.13 -10.85 -8.12
CA GLU A 21 -19.07 -11.86 -7.07
C GLU A 21 -17.71 -12.55 -7.10
N ILE A 22 -17.26 -13.08 -5.97
CA ILE A 22 -16.05 -13.91 -5.88
C ILE A 22 -16.49 -15.36 -5.77
N GLU A 23 -16.27 -16.12 -6.84
CA GLU A 23 -16.58 -17.52 -6.87
C GLU A 23 -15.45 -18.35 -6.23
N ASN A 24 -15.81 -19.51 -5.64
CA ASN A 24 -14.85 -20.45 -5.04
C ASN A 24 -13.88 -19.81 -4.03
N GLY A 25 -14.32 -18.72 -3.39
CA GLY A 25 -13.51 -18.01 -2.39
C GLY A 25 -13.38 -18.80 -1.08
N PHE A 26 -12.24 -18.68 -0.43
CA PHE A 26 -12.03 -19.17 0.93
C PHE A 26 -11.66 -18.01 1.87
N GLU A 27 -11.85 -18.26 3.17
CA GLU A 27 -11.50 -17.26 4.19
C GLU A 27 -9.99 -17.15 4.34
N GLN A 28 -9.48 -15.92 4.26
CA GLN A 28 -8.08 -15.57 4.50
C GLN A 28 -7.98 -14.77 5.80
N LYS A 29 -7.03 -15.14 6.65
CA LYS A 29 -6.76 -14.34 7.85
C LYS A 29 -6.20 -12.98 7.47
N VAL A 30 -6.86 -11.91 7.92
CA VAL A 30 -6.43 -10.53 7.70
C VAL A 30 -5.28 -10.14 8.62
N GLU A 31 -5.30 -10.65 9.86
CA GLU A 31 -4.22 -10.49 10.82
C GLU A 31 -3.25 -11.67 10.69
N ALA A 32 -2.05 -11.41 10.22
CA ALA A 32 -1.00 -12.42 10.09
C ALA A 32 0.33 -11.88 10.63
N ALA A 33 1.17 -12.79 11.11
CA ALA A 33 2.55 -12.45 11.45
C ALA A 33 3.38 -12.24 10.18
N PRO A 34 4.41 -11.38 10.21
CA PRO A 34 5.39 -11.32 9.13
C PRO A 34 6.05 -12.68 8.90
N PRO A 35 6.57 -12.96 7.68
CA PRO A 35 7.41 -14.12 7.43
C PRO A 35 8.61 -14.18 8.40
N ASP A 36 9.02 -15.39 8.77
CA ASP A 36 10.18 -15.58 9.63
C ASP A 36 11.42 -14.93 8.98
N PRO A 37 12.22 -14.17 9.74
CA PRO A 37 13.40 -13.50 9.20
C PRO A 37 14.39 -14.43 8.51
N LEU A 38 14.51 -15.68 8.96
CA LEU A 38 15.44 -16.67 8.40
C LEU A 38 14.87 -17.38 7.15
N SER A 39 13.56 -17.31 6.92
CA SER A 39 12.91 -17.85 5.70
C SER A 39 12.86 -16.84 4.55
N ARG A 40 13.24 -15.57 4.80
CA ARG A 40 13.24 -14.54 3.76
C ARG A 40 14.45 -14.72 2.84
N GLU A 41 14.21 -14.78 1.55
CA GLU A 41 15.28 -14.71 0.56
C GLU A 41 15.91 -13.32 0.53
N ILE A 42 17.19 -13.27 0.14
CA ILE A 42 17.90 -12.02 -0.07
C ILE A 42 17.40 -11.37 -1.36
N ILE A 43 17.23 -10.06 -1.34
CA ILE A 43 16.87 -9.29 -2.54
C ILE A 43 18.04 -9.34 -3.52
N SER A 44 17.89 -10.03 -4.63
CA SER A 44 18.89 -10.21 -5.68
C SER A 44 18.42 -9.82 -7.08
N GLU A 45 17.11 -9.68 -7.28
CA GLU A 45 16.52 -9.38 -8.56
C GLU A 45 15.93 -7.97 -8.59
N ILE A 46 16.08 -7.29 -9.73
CA ILE A 46 15.48 -5.96 -9.98
C ILE A 46 14.02 -6.14 -10.39
N LEU A 47 13.14 -5.31 -9.84
CA LEU A 47 11.77 -5.15 -10.30
C LEU A 47 11.63 -3.83 -11.07
N PRO A 48 11.58 -3.84 -12.40
CA PRO A 48 11.27 -2.64 -13.17
C PRO A 48 9.83 -2.16 -12.87
N LEU A 49 9.68 -0.89 -12.53
CA LEU A 49 8.37 -0.26 -12.30
C LEU A 49 7.80 0.36 -13.58
N GLY A 50 8.59 0.42 -14.67
CA GLY A 50 8.17 0.89 -15.97
C GLY A 50 8.10 2.41 -16.13
N VAL A 51 8.68 3.16 -15.18
CA VAL A 51 8.83 4.61 -15.26
C VAL A 51 10.31 4.93 -15.43
N LYS A 52 10.69 5.48 -16.59
CA LYS A 52 12.10 5.66 -17.00
C LYS A 52 12.95 6.39 -15.96
N ALA A 53 12.42 7.45 -15.34
CA ALA A 53 13.12 8.21 -14.33
C ALA A 53 13.39 7.39 -13.07
N VAL A 54 12.44 6.52 -12.68
CA VAL A 54 12.58 5.62 -11.54
C VAL A 54 13.53 4.49 -11.89
N ASP A 55 13.25 3.75 -12.95
CA ASP A 55 14.06 2.58 -13.34
C ASP A 55 15.52 2.94 -13.70
N GLY A 56 15.75 4.17 -14.21
CA GLY A 56 17.08 4.63 -14.60
C GLY A 56 17.91 5.25 -13.48
N LEU A 57 17.28 5.80 -12.44
CA LEU A 57 17.97 6.53 -11.37
C LEU A 57 17.87 5.84 -10.01
N ILE A 58 16.86 5.00 -9.82
CA ILE A 58 16.53 4.39 -8.53
C ILE A 58 16.19 2.93 -8.76
N THR A 59 17.16 2.05 -8.52
CA THR A 59 16.94 0.62 -8.65
C THR A 59 16.01 0.10 -7.56
N VAL A 60 14.93 -0.57 -7.97
CA VAL A 60 14.00 -1.25 -7.06
C VAL A 60 14.20 -2.74 -7.14
N GLY A 61 14.41 -3.39 -6.00
CA GLY A 61 14.52 -4.85 -5.91
C GLY A 61 13.15 -5.50 -5.64
N LYS A 62 12.97 -6.71 -6.13
CA LYS A 62 11.80 -7.55 -5.75
C LYS A 62 11.79 -7.75 -4.24
N GLY A 63 10.63 -7.55 -3.61
CA GLY A 63 10.50 -7.63 -2.16
C GLY A 63 11.01 -6.40 -1.39
N GLN A 64 11.42 -5.34 -2.06
CA GLN A 64 11.83 -4.10 -1.39
C GLN A 64 10.62 -3.29 -0.92
N ARG A 65 10.78 -2.56 0.17
CA ARG A 65 9.77 -1.66 0.74
C ARG A 65 10.20 -0.22 0.53
N ILE A 66 9.37 0.57 -0.16
CA ILE A 66 9.73 1.91 -0.61
C ILE A 66 8.68 2.90 -0.14
N GLY A 67 9.15 4.04 0.37
CA GLY A 67 8.31 5.17 0.74
C GLY A 67 8.29 6.25 -0.35
N ILE A 68 7.09 6.71 -0.72
CA ILE A 68 6.87 7.86 -1.57
C ILE A 68 6.36 9.00 -0.69
N PHE A 69 7.23 9.93 -0.37
CA PHE A 69 6.94 11.07 0.51
C PHE A 69 6.57 12.27 -0.35
N ALA A 70 5.30 12.67 -0.29
CA ALA A 70 4.79 13.74 -1.16
C ALA A 70 3.65 14.51 -0.49
N GLY A 71 3.57 15.80 -0.79
CA GLY A 71 2.42 16.62 -0.45
C GLY A 71 1.16 16.25 -1.23
N SER A 72 0.06 16.95 -0.95
CA SER A 72 -1.18 16.77 -1.71
C SER A 72 -1.07 17.41 -3.11
N GLY A 73 -1.65 16.75 -4.13
CA GLY A 73 -1.78 17.31 -5.48
C GLY A 73 -0.54 17.32 -6.36
N VAL A 74 0.54 16.62 -5.98
CA VAL A 74 1.81 16.58 -6.73
C VAL A 74 1.90 15.47 -7.79
N GLY A 75 0.80 14.83 -8.16
CA GLY A 75 0.78 13.77 -9.17
C GLY A 75 1.04 12.35 -8.64
N LYS A 76 0.94 12.13 -7.33
CA LYS A 76 1.14 10.84 -6.68
C LYS A 76 0.27 9.72 -7.28
N SER A 77 -1.03 9.95 -7.42
CA SER A 77 -1.98 8.96 -7.96
C SER A 77 -1.65 8.60 -9.42
N THR A 78 -1.27 9.58 -10.22
CA THR A 78 -0.82 9.36 -11.61
C THR A 78 0.43 8.49 -11.65
N LEU A 79 1.40 8.73 -10.76
CA LEU A 79 2.61 7.91 -10.65
C LEU A 79 2.28 6.47 -10.26
N LEU A 80 1.40 6.26 -9.28
CA LEU A 80 0.94 4.92 -8.88
C LEU A 80 0.23 4.20 -10.04
N GLY A 81 -0.61 4.90 -10.79
CA GLY A 81 -1.24 4.37 -12.00
C GLY A 81 -0.21 3.97 -13.07
N MET A 82 0.83 4.77 -13.27
CA MET A 82 1.95 4.42 -14.17
C MET A 82 2.67 3.15 -13.72
N PHE A 83 2.96 3.00 -12.44
CA PHE A 83 3.55 1.78 -11.90
C PHE A 83 2.64 0.58 -12.12
N ALA A 84 1.35 0.69 -11.79
CA ALA A 84 0.39 -0.40 -11.96
C ALA A 84 0.30 -0.91 -13.40
N ARG A 85 0.31 0.01 -14.38
CA ARG A 85 0.24 -0.36 -15.80
C ARG A 85 1.54 -0.94 -16.36
N ASN A 86 2.69 -0.45 -15.89
CA ASN A 86 3.97 -0.68 -16.58
C ASN A 86 4.94 -1.61 -15.83
N THR A 87 4.69 -1.90 -14.55
CA THR A 87 5.56 -2.79 -13.75
C THR A 87 5.68 -4.19 -14.35
N LYS A 88 6.79 -4.83 -14.08
CA LYS A 88 7.03 -6.25 -14.40
C LYS A 88 6.56 -7.22 -13.31
N ALA A 89 5.96 -6.72 -12.23
CA ALA A 89 5.28 -7.59 -11.26
C ALA A 89 4.15 -8.38 -11.94
N ASP A 90 3.87 -9.58 -11.45
CA ASP A 90 2.78 -10.41 -11.97
C ASP A 90 1.42 -9.80 -11.65
N ILE A 91 1.25 -9.34 -10.42
CA ILE A 91 -0.02 -8.86 -9.87
C ILE A 91 0.20 -7.56 -9.10
N ASN A 92 -0.76 -6.66 -9.21
CA ASN A 92 -0.83 -5.46 -8.37
C ASN A 92 -1.94 -5.61 -7.33
N VAL A 93 -1.65 -5.21 -6.11
CA VAL A 93 -2.67 -5.00 -5.07
C VAL A 93 -2.60 -3.54 -4.65
N ILE A 94 -3.70 -2.82 -4.78
CA ILE A 94 -3.74 -1.37 -4.60
C ILE A 94 -4.72 -1.05 -3.46
N ALA A 95 -4.21 -0.48 -2.38
CA ALA A 95 -5.00 -0.06 -1.23
C ALA A 95 -5.20 1.47 -1.28
N LEU A 96 -6.43 1.91 -1.49
CA LEU A 96 -6.83 3.32 -1.46
C LEU A 96 -7.52 3.59 -0.11
N ILE A 97 -6.77 4.19 0.82
CA ILE A 97 -7.20 4.34 2.22
C ILE A 97 -7.41 5.81 2.56
N GLY A 98 -8.62 6.16 2.92
CA GLY A 98 -8.98 7.51 3.33
C GLY A 98 -9.01 8.53 2.19
N GLU A 99 -9.01 8.07 0.95
CA GLU A 99 -9.18 8.91 -0.23
C GLU A 99 -10.66 9.26 -0.44
N ARG A 100 -10.94 10.35 -1.17
CA ARG A 100 -12.31 10.73 -1.48
C ARG A 100 -12.89 9.82 -2.56
N GLY A 101 -14.18 9.49 -2.49
CA GLY A 101 -14.83 8.60 -3.46
C GLY A 101 -14.62 9.03 -4.92
N ARG A 102 -14.60 10.36 -5.21
CA ARG A 102 -14.30 10.88 -6.55
C ARG A 102 -12.88 10.56 -6.99
N GLU A 103 -11.90 10.70 -6.11
CA GLU A 103 -10.48 10.44 -6.39
C GLU A 103 -10.24 8.94 -6.64
N VAL A 104 -10.95 8.07 -5.92
CA VAL A 104 -10.95 6.62 -6.14
C VAL A 104 -11.44 6.29 -7.55
N ARG A 105 -12.56 6.87 -7.97
CA ARG A 105 -13.12 6.63 -9.29
C ARG A 105 -12.21 7.15 -10.40
N GLU A 106 -11.68 8.37 -10.26
CA GLU A 106 -10.73 8.95 -11.21
C GLU A 106 -9.46 8.07 -11.34
N PHE A 107 -8.96 7.53 -10.23
CA PHE A 107 -7.80 6.63 -10.25
C PHE A 107 -8.09 5.35 -11.02
N ILE A 108 -9.22 4.68 -10.75
CA ILE A 108 -9.57 3.41 -11.40
C ILE A 108 -9.82 3.62 -12.90
N GLU A 109 -10.62 4.64 -13.27
CA GLU A 109 -11.01 4.84 -14.67
C GLU A 109 -9.89 5.47 -15.52
N ARG A 110 -9.15 6.45 -14.99
CA ARG A 110 -8.16 7.24 -15.74
C ARG A 110 -6.72 6.77 -15.53
N ASP A 111 -6.32 6.61 -14.26
CA ASP A 111 -4.91 6.37 -13.95
C ASP A 111 -4.56 4.88 -14.05
N LEU A 112 -5.43 3.99 -13.63
CA LEU A 112 -5.26 2.54 -13.75
C LEU A 112 -5.73 2.02 -15.12
N GLY A 113 -6.95 2.37 -15.51
CA GLY A 113 -7.58 1.95 -16.77
C GLY A 113 -7.85 0.45 -16.85
N GLU A 114 -8.49 0.01 -17.94
CA GLU A 114 -8.89 -1.39 -18.13
C GLU A 114 -7.69 -2.36 -18.14
N GLU A 115 -6.61 -2.00 -18.80
CA GLU A 115 -5.42 -2.87 -18.89
C GLU A 115 -4.72 -3.02 -17.54
N GLY A 116 -4.61 -1.94 -16.77
CA GLY A 116 -4.06 -2.01 -15.42
C GLY A 116 -4.96 -2.82 -14.48
N MET A 117 -6.27 -2.70 -14.64
CA MET A 117 -7.24 -3.40 -13.79
C MET A 117 -7.20 -4.91 -13.97
N LYS A 118 -6.98 -5.44 -15.17
CA LYS A 118 -6.96 -6.89 -15.44
C LYS A 118 -6.02 -7.69 -14.54
N ARG A 119 -4.91 -7.09 -14.12
CA ARG A 119 -3.91 -7.71 -13.23
C ARG A 119 -3.83 -7.06 -11.85
N SER A 120 -4.88 -6.36 -11.47
CA SER A 120 -4.93 -5.62 -10.21
C SER A 120 -6.12 -6.05 -9.37
N VAL A 121 -5.94 -5.91 -8.06
CA VAL A 121 -7.03 -5.91 -7.08
C VAL A 121 -7.01 -4.55 -6.39
N VAL A 122 -8.14 -3.85 -6.36
CA VAL A 122 -8.24 -2.55 -5.71
C VAL A 122 -9.04 -2.68 -4.42
N VAL A 123 -8.43 -2.38 -3.29
CA VAL A 123 -9.08 -2.35 -1.96
C VAL A 123 -9.36 -0.91 -1.59
N VAL A 124 -10.62 -0.59 -1.34
CA VAL A 124 -11.08 0.78 -1.13
C VAL A 124 -11.68 0.95 0.27
N ALA A 125 -11.19 1.96 0.99
CA ALA A 125 -11.86 2.49 2.18
C ALA A 125 -11.77 4.02 2.14
N THR A 126 -12.86 4.67 1.77
CA THR A 126 -12.93 6.12 1.59
C THR A 126 -12.87 6.89 2.91
N SER A 127 -12.67 8.20 2.83
CA SER A 127 -12.53 9.09 4.01
C SER A 127 -13.77 9.13 4.90
N ASP A 128 -14.94 8.80 4.39
CA ASP A 128 -16.20 8.70 5.11
C ASP A 128 -16.40 7.34 5.81
N ASN A 129 -15.58 6.35 5.50
CA ASN A 129 -15.66 5.05 6.20
C ASN A 129 -15.17 5.17 7.65
N PRO A 130 -15.73 4.36 8.59
CA PRO A 130 -15.26 4.27 9.96
C PRO A 130 -13.76 3.93 10.04
N ALA A 131 -13.09 4.42 11.10
CA ALA A 131 -11.65 4.18 11.31
C ALA A 131 -11.28 2.70 11.29
N LEU A 132 -12.12 1.82 11.86
CA LEU A 132 -11.91 0.37 11.83
C LEU A 132 -11.87 -0.19 10.40
N ILE A 133 -12.72 0.30 9.50
CA ILE A 133 -12.74 -0.15 8.10
C ILE A 133 -11.49 0.36 7.36
N ARG A 134 -11.11 1.63 7.57
CA ARG A 134 -9.88 2.20 6.99
C ARG A 134 -8.61 1.48 7.46
N ASN A 135 -8.55 1.12 8.74
CA ASN A 135 -7.46 0.31 9.29
C ASN A 135 -7.44 -1.10 8.69
N LYS A 136 -8.61 -1.77 8.64
CA LYS A 136 -8.74 -3.11 8.07
C LYS A 136 -8.38 -3.14 6.58
N ALA A 137 -8.70 -2.12 5.82
CA ALA A 137 -8.40 -2.06 4.38
C ALA A 137 -6.90 -2.25 4.09
N ALA A 138 -6.01 -1.63 4.88
CA ALA A 138 -4.57 -1.84 4.76
C ALA A 138 -4.17 -3.29 5.00
N LYS A 139 -4.72 -3.90 6.04
CA LYS A 139 -4.45 -5.29 6.41
C LYS A 139 -5.06 -6.28 5.41
N THR A 140 -6.27 -5.99 4.90
CA THR A 140 -6.94 -6.78 3.86
C THR A 140 -6.14 -6.77 2.56
N ALA A 141 -5.68 -5.61 2.10
CA ALA A 141 -4.83 -5.51 0.91
C ALA A 141 -3.53 -6.30 1.09
N THR A 142 -2.91 -6.21 2.26
CA THR A 142 -1.70 -6.97 2.57
C THR A 142 -1.98 -8.48 2.56
N ALA A 143 -3.10 -8.93 3.13
CA ALA A 143 -3.50 -10.35 3.13
C ALA A 143 -3.79 -10.88 1.71
N ILE A 144 -4.38 -10.06 0.84
CA ILE A 144 -4.56 -10.40 -0.58
C ILE A 144 -3.20 -10.51 -1.30
N ALA A 145 -2.26 -9.61 -1.01
CA ALA A 145 -0.91 -9.69 -1.56
C ALA A 145 -0.17 -10.95 -1.08
N GLU A 146 -0.32 -11.33 0.19
CA GLU A 146 0.22 -12.56 0.76
C GLU A 146 -0.35 -13.81 0.08
N TYR A 147 -1.64 -13.82 -0.21
CA TYR A 147 -2.28 -14.93 -0.94
C TYR A 147 -1.61 -15.20 -2.28
N PHE A 148 -1.35 -14.17 -3.08
CA PHE A 148 -0.68 -14.33 -4.36
C PHE A 148 0.82 -14.61 -4.24
N ARG A 149 1.51 -13.98 -3.27
CA ARG A 149 2.90 -14.31 -2.95
C ARG A 149 3.06 -15.80 -2.63
N ASP A 150 2.15 -16.36 -1.84
CA ASP A 150 2.22 -17.76 -1.41
C ASP A 150 1.94 -18.76 -2.55
N GLN A 151 1.47 -18.27 -3.69
CA GLN A 151 1.39 -18.99 -4.97
C GLN A 151 2.65 -18.82 -5.84
N GLY A 152 3.71 -18.20 -5.33
CA GLY A 152 4.95 -17.98 -6.08
C GLY A 152 4.93 -16.76 -7.00
N LYS A 153 4.01 -15.80 -6.79
CA LYS A 153 3.91 -14.59 -7.61
C LYS A 153 4.76 -13.45 -7.07
N ASP A 154 5.24 -12.62 -7.98
CA ASP A 154 5.82 -11.32 -7.66
C ASP A 154 4.69 -10.28 -7.59
N VAL A 155 4.37 -9.83 -6.39
CA VAL A 155 3.27 -8.90 -6.14
C VAL A 155 3.79 -7.49 -5.90
N LEU A 156 3.21 -6.50 -6.58
CA LEU A 156 3.39 -5.09 -6.26
C LEU A 156 2.22 -4.62 -5.38
N LEU A 157 2.50 -4.39 -4.10
CA LEU A 157 1.55 -3.81 -3.16
C LEU A 157 1.75 -2.29 -3.12
N MET A 158 0.73 -1.54 -3.52
CA MET A 158 0.71 -0.08 -3.45
C MET A 158 -0.31 0.37 -2.42
N MET A 159 0.10 1.17 -1.45
CA MET A 159 -0.78 1.66 -0.38
C MET A 159 -0.81 3.19 -0.35
N ASP A 160 -1.95 3.75 -0.69
CA ASP A 160 -2.23 5.17 -0.65
C ASP A 160 -3.34 5.47 0.37
N SER A 161 -3.05 5.89 1.58
CA SER A 161 -1.72 6.23 2.11
C SER A 161 -1.49 5.63 3.50
N LEU A 162 -0.23 5.41 3.82
CA LEU A 162 0.19 4.98 5.17
C LEU A 162 -0.18 6.02 6.24
N THR A 163 -0.17 7.31 5.89
CA THR A 163 -0.62 8.39 6.77
C THR A 163 -2.09 8.23 7.14
N ARG A 164 -2.95 7.87 6.19
CA ARG A 164 -4.38 7.64 6.45
C ARG A 164 -4.63 6.39 7.30
N PHE A 165 -3.84 5.33 7.09
CA PHE A 165 -3.83 4.17 8.00
C PHE A 165 -3.47 4.58 9.43
N SER A 166 -2.42 5.38 9.60
CA SER A 166 -1.98 5.86 10.91
C SER A 166 -3.01 6.76 11.59
N MET A 167 -3.69 7.62 10.83
CA MET A 167 -4.80 8.43 11.34
C MET A 167 -5.98 7.56 11.80
N ALA A 168 -6.33 6.51 11.05
CA ALA A 168 -7.35 5.56 11.46
C ALA A 168 -6.97 4.82 12.74
N GLN A 169 -5.72 4.36 12.85
CA GLN A 169 -5.21 3.73 14.07
C GLN A 169 -5.20 4.69 15.25
N ARG A 170 -4.90 5.98 15.03
CA ARG A 170 -5.01 7.02 16.06
C ARG A 170 -6.42 7.14 16.60
N GLU A 171 -7.42 7.22 15.73
CA GLU A 171 -8.83 7.28 16.14
C GLU A 171 -9.22 6.05 16.98
N ILE A 172 -8.80 4.85 16.58
CA ILE A 172 -9.05 3.60 17.29
C ILE A 172 -8.39 3.60 18.68
N GLY A 173 -7.11 3.92 18.74
CA GLY A 173 -6.36 3.94 20.00
C GLY A 173 -6.93 4.95 21.00
N LEU A 174 -7.21 6.17 20.57
CA LEU A 174 -7.83 7.20 21.42
C LEU A 174 -9.22 6.79 21.91
N ALA A 175 -10.05 6.20 21.04
CA ALA A 175 -11.36 5.68 21.42
C ALA A 175 -11.28 4.49 22.40
N SER A 176 -10.18 3.75 22.37
CA SER A 176 -9.88 2.66 23.32
C SER A 176 -9.24 3.13 24.64
N GLY A 177 -9.07 4.45 24.80
CA GLY A 177 -8.52 5.03 26.03
C GLY A 177 -6.99 5.10 26.10
N GLU A 178 -6.28 4.86 24.97
CA GLU A 178 -4.83 5.08 24.96
C GLU A 178 -4.49 6.58 25.11
N PRO A 179 -3.48 6.92 25.92
CA PRO A 179 -3.05 8.31 26.05
C PRO A 179 -2.38 8.79 24.73
N PRO A 180 -2.67 10.01 24.29
CA PRO A 180 -1.91 10.61 23.19
C PRO A 180 -0.48 10.91 23.63
N VAL A 181 0.48 10.59 22.77
CA VAL A 181 1.91 10.91 22.99
C VAL A 181 2.38 11.95 21.96
N THR A 182 3.32 11.66 21.10
CA THR A 182 3.89 12.63 20.16
C THR A 182 2.85 13.12 19.14
N ARG A 183 2.62 14.43 19.09
CA ARG A 183 1.63 15.09 18.21
C ARG A 183 0.23 14.47 18.24
N GLY A 184 -0.16 13.90 19.38
CA GLY A 184 -1.48 13.33 19.60
C GLY A 184 -1.68 11.93 19.03
N TYR A 185 -0.63 11.25 18.59
CA TYR A 185 -0.70 9.84 18.19
C TYR A 185 -0.51 8.93 19.41
N PRO A 186 -1.39 7.92 19.62
CA PRO A 186 -1.23 6.95 20.71
C PRO A 186 -0.11 5.93 20.39
N PRO A 187 0.42 5.21 21.41
CA PRO A 187 1.49 4.23 21.25
C PRO A 187 1.19 3.13 20.21
N SER A 188 -0.07 2.72 20.10
CA SER A 188 -0.48 1.66 19.16
C SER A 188 -0.18 2.00 17.70
N VAL A 189 -0.14 3.27 17.30
CA VAL A 189 0.22 3.66 15.94
C VAL A 189 1.64 3.23 15.61
N TYR A 190 2.57 3.46 16.54
CA TYR A 190 3.98 3.12 16.36
C TYR A 190 4.27 1.63 16.43
N SER A 191 3.41 0.84 17.07
CA SER A 191 3.53 -0.62 17.11
C SER A 191 2.85 -1.31 15.94
N GLU A 192 1.74 -0.79 15.43
CA GLU A 192 1.00 -1.41 14.32
C GLU A 192 1.62 -1.14 12.94
N MET A 193 2.23 0.03 12.74
CA MET A 193 2.86 0.36 11.47
C MET A 193 4.01 -0.59 11.10
N PRO A 194 5.01 -0.86 11.97
CA PRO A 194 6.04 -1.84 11.67
C PRO A 194 5.49 -3.23 11.39
N LYS A 195 4.51 -3.70 12.16
CA LYS A 195 3.86 -5.00 11.96
C LYS A 195 3.24 -5.11 10.57
N LEU A 196 2.55 -4.06 10.10
CA LEU A 196 1.97 -4.04 8.77
C LEU A 196 3.05 -4.07 7.68
N LEU A 197 4.06 -3.21 7.80
CA LEU A 197 5.11 -3.06 6.78
C LEU A 197 6.01 -4.29 6.69
N GLU A 198 6.29 -4.97 7.80
CA GLU A 198 7.11 -6.18 7.84
C GLU A 198 6.45 -7.39 7.16
N ARG A 199 5.16 -7.36 6.89
CA ARG A 199 4.47 -8.42 6.14
C ARG A 199 4.84 -8.43 4.65
N ALA A 200 5.27 -7.29 4.10
CA ALA A 200 5.85 -7.22 2.76
C ALA A 200 7.31 -7.67 2.76
N GLY A 201 7.81 -8.05 1.60
CA GLY A 201 9.19 -8.50 1.43
C GLY A 201 9.30 -9.79 0.64
N MET A 202 10.50 -10.35 0.64
CA MET A 202 10.76 -11.67 0.10
C MET A 202 10.21 -12.76 1.01
N SER A 203 9.82 -13.88 0.43
CA SER A 203 9.54 -15.14 1.13
C SER A 203 10.21 -16.30 0.40
N ASP A 204 10.03 -17.52 0.89
CA ASP A 204 10.48 -18.76 0.27
C ASP A 204 9.68 -19.17 -0.98
N LYS A 205 8.59 -18.46 -1.31
CA LYS A 205 7.70 -18.79 -2.44
C LYS A 205 7.65 -17.70 -3.49
N GLY A 206 7.51 -16.45 -3.08
CA GLY A 206 7.36 -15.31 -3.96
C GLY A 206 7.71 -14.02 -3.25
N SER A 207 7.34 -12.89 -3.82
CA SER A 207 7.69 -11.58 -3.27
C SER A 207 6.52 -10.62 -3.17
N ILE A 208 6.57 -9.72 -2.16
CA ILE A 208 5.73 -8.53 -2.11
C ILE A 208 6.64 -7.31 -2.09
N THR A 209 6.70 -6.60 -3.21
CA THR A 209 7.35 -5.29 -3.29
C THR A 209 6.34 -4.24 -2.84
N GLY A 210 6.63 -3.51 -1.78
CA GLY A 210 5.72 -2.54 -1.18
C GLY A 210 6.05 -1.10 -1.59
N LEU A 211 5.10 -0.38 -2.15
CA LEU A 211 5.13 1.06 -2.37
C LEU A 211 4.14 1.74 -1.42
N TYR A 212 4.66 2.51 -0.48
CA TYR A 212 3.85 3.17 0.54
C TYR A 212 3.92 4.68 0.38
N THR A 213 2.78 5.31 0.16
CA THR A 213 2.75 6.78 0.12
C THR A 213 2.60 7.33 1.52
N VAL A 214 3.33 8.39 1.79
CA VAL A 214 3.28 9.15 3.05
C VAL A 214 2.99 10.61 2.70
N LEU A 215 1.94 11.15 3.29
CA LEU A 215 1.59 12.56 3.11
C LEU A 215 2.47 13.42 3.99
N VAL A 216 3.18 14.35 3.38
CA VAL A 216 4.05 15.31 4.07
C VAL A 216 3.43 16.69 3.92
N ASP A 217 2.89 17.23 5.01
CA ASP A 217 2.31 18.56 5.00
C ASP A 217 3.40 19.62 5.22
N GLY A 218 3.45 20.64 4.34
CA GLY A 218 4.35 21.77 4.48
C GLY A 218 5.84 21.41 4.50
N ASP A 219 6.23 20.31 3.86
CA ASP A 219 7.61 19.80 3.84
C ASP A 219 8.18 19.46 5.25
N ASP A 220 7.32 19.18 6.23
CA ASP A 220 7.74 18.75 7.57
C ASP A 220 8.08 17.25 7.60
N PHE A 221 9.28 16.91 7.22
CA PHE A 221 9.81 15.54 7.28
C PHE A 221 10.09 15.04 8.70
N ASN A 222 9.97 15.88 9.71
CA ASN A 222 10.12 15.53 11.13
C ASN A 222 8.77 15.22 11.79
N GLU A 223 7.70 15.16 11.00
CA GLU A 223 6.40 14.68 11.46
C GLU A 223 6.54 13.21 11.90
N PRO A 224 5.97 12.80 13.06
CA PRO A 224 6.24 11.50 13.66
C PRO A 224 5.94 10.29 12.76
N ILE A 225 4.87 10.35 11.97
CA ILE A 225 4.51 9.26 11.04
C ILE A 225 5.53 9.18 9.91
N THR A 226 5.92 10.33 9.36
CA THR A 226 6.94 10.44 8.32
C THR A 226 8.28 9.89 8.80
N ASP A 227 8.72 10.28 9.99
CA ASP A 227 9.97 9.80 10.57
C ASP A 227 9.94 8.30 10.87
N THR A 228 8.85 7.81 11.46
CA THR A 228 8.65 6.37 11.71
C THR A 228 8.65 5.58 10.40
N ALA A 229 7.92 6.03 9.39
CA ALA A 229 7.90 5.36 8.09
C ALA A 229 9.31 5.31 7.46
N ARG A 230 10.07 6.42 7.50
CA ARG A 230 11.44 6.48 6.99
C ARG A 230 12.39 5.51 7.69
N SER A 231 12.21 5.30 8.99
CA SER A 231 13.06 4.37 9.75
C SER A 231 12.84 2.90 9.38
N ILE A 232 11.68 2.56 8.80
CA ILE A 232 11.30 1.18 8.45
C ILE A 232 11.50 0.91 6.95
N LEU A 233 11.25 1.90 6.10
CA LEU A 233 11.30 1.75 4.65
C LEU A 233 12.74 1.87 4.13
N ALA A 234 13.15 0.96 3.25
CA ALA A 234 14.54 0.84 2.80
C ALA A 234 15.00 1.99 1.89
N VAL A 235 14.07 2.60 1.14
CA VAL A 235 14.33 3.73 0.23
C VAL A 235 13.21 4.75 0.40
N SER A 236 13.59 6.01 0.50
CA SER A 236 12.65 7.13 0.61
C SER A 236 12.79 8.03 -0.62
N TYR A 237 11.72 8.12 -1.41
CA TYR A 237 11.60 9.16 -2.44
C TYR A 237 11.14 10.44 -1.75
N THR A 238 12.07 11.35 -1.52
CA THR A 238 11.78 12.69 -1.03
C THR A 238 11.86 13.66 -2.21
N HIS A 239 10.89 14.59 -2.32
CA HIS A 239 10.81 15.63 -3.35
C HIS A 239 10.38 15.17 -4.76
N LEU A 240 9.15 14.70 -4.89
CA LEU A 240 8.42 14.84 -6.15
C LEU A 240 7.71 16.20 -6.15
N ARG A 241 8.46 17.30 -6.31
CA ARG A 241 7.86 18.59 -6.62
C ARG A 241 7.75 18.74 -8.12
N ALA A 242 6.57 19.09 -8.61
CA ALA A 242 6.33 19.38 -10.03
C ALA A 242 7.16 20.55 -10.58
N HIS A 243 7.92 21.24 -9.75
CA HIS A 243 8.77 22.38 -10.12
C HIS A 243 10.23 22.03 -10.43
N GLU A 244 10.68 20.81 -10.17
CA GLU A 244 12.08 20.39 -10.39
C GLU A 244 12.28 19.58 -11.68
N THR A 245 11.23 19.42 -12.50
CA THR A 245 11.28 18.79 -13.82
C THR A 245 11.28 19.80 -14.97
N ARG A 246 11.93 20.96 -14.80
CA ARG A 246 12.20 21.90 -15.88
C ARG A 246 13.66 21.84 -16.30
#